data_456102d23207736d5a71be1237c7cda1
#
_entry.id   456102d23207736d5a71be1237c7cda1
#
_cell.length_a   1.000
_cell.length_b   1.000
_cell.length_c   1.000
_cell.angle_alpha   90.00
_cell.angle_beta   90.00
_cell.angle_gamma   90.00
#
_symmetry.space_group_name_H-M   'P 1'
#
loop_
_entity.id
_entity.type
_entity.pdbx_description
1 polymer ?
#
loop_
_entity_poly.entity_id
_entity_poly.type
_entity_poly.pdbx_seq_one_letter_code
_entity_poly.pdbx_strand_id
1 'polypeptide(L)'
;VMWAQAVFNCNAPDRGNMEVLAKYGTPEQQEQWLEPLLAGEIRSAYAMTEPQVASSDATNLELEIKRDGDEYVLNGRKWWTTNAVQGRCKIMLVMGLSNPDAPRHRRHSTILVPRDTPGIKLVRPLRVFDNFHSPGGEAEFLFEDVRVPVTNMIKGEGCGFEIAQGRLGPGRFQYAMTLVGAAQRCLELMCARAEDRVAFGEKLSKKTSVQHEIARSRCDIEQCRLLTMQAAEIMDREGVKGAMPYISMVKIVAPNMAQNVADRAMQVFGGMGVCQDTLIPQVFTLARFCRIADGPDEVHMSQLAKLTIRELTG
;
A
#
# COMPACT_ATOMS: atom_id res chain seq x y z
N VAL A 1 5.83 -7.26 -14.50
CA VAL A 1 5.03 -7.53 -13.27
C VAL A 1 4.71 -6.25 -12.53
N MET A 2 5.68 -5.37 -12.27
CA MET A 2 5.48 -4.10 -11.54
C MET A 2 4.52 -3.12 -12.25
N TRP A 3 4.52 -3.11 -13.60
CA TRP A 3 3.69 -2.23 -14.42
C TRP A 3 2.27 -2.76 -14.67
N ALA A 4 2.03 -4.04 -14.46
CA ALA A 4 0.74 -4.66 -14.78
C ALA A 4 -0.42 -3.98 -14.04
N GLN A 5 -0.25 -3.66 -12.77
CA GLN A 5 -1.29 -3.00 -11.99
C GLN A 5 -1.68 -1.62 -12.56
N ALA A 6 -0.70 -0.83 -13.03
CA ALA A 6 -0.96 0.46 -13.64
C ALA A 6 -1.65 0.30 -15.00
N VAL A 7 -1.24 -0.70 -15.80
CA VAL A 7 -1.83 -1.00 -17.12
C VAL A 7 -3.29 -1.45 -16.99
N PHE A 8 -3.58 -2.30 -16.00
CA PHE A 8 -4.94 -2.82 -15.75
C PHE A 8 -5.78 -1.97 -14.81
N ASN A 9 -5.34 -0.75 -14.50
CA ASN A 9 -6.04 0.20 -13.64
C ASN A 9 -6.44 -0.38 -12.25
N CYS A 10 -5.59 -1.23 -11.68
CA CYS A 10 -5.82 -1.87 -10.39
C CYS A 10 -4.69 -1.60 -9.37
N ASN A 11 -3.92 -0.53 -9.59
CA ASN A 11 -2.83 -0.14 -8.69
C ASN A 11 -3.34 0.55 -7.42
N ALA A 12 -2.58 0.47 -6.37
CA ALA A 12 -2.75 1.34 -5.21
C ALA A 12 -2.21 2.76 -5.54
N PRO A 13 -2.88 3.82 -5.03
CA PRO A 13 -4.03 3.84 -4.13
C PRO A 13 -5.40 3.81 -4.84
N ASP A 14 -5.43 3.92 -6.17
CA ASP A 14 -6.66 4.10 -6.95
C ASP A 14 -7.71 3.03 -6.67
N ARG A 15 -7.32 1.74 -6.69
CA ARG A 15 -8.25 0.64 -6.42
C ARG A 15 -8.93 0.79 -5.05
N GLY A 16 -8.14 1.04 -3.99
CA GLY A 16 -8.69 1.21 -2.64
C GLY A 16 -9.60 2.43 -2.53
N ASN A 17 -9.30 3.51 -3.26
CA ASN A 17 -10.13 4.70 -3.30
C ASN A 17 -11.43 4.47 -4.09
N MET A 18 -11.38 3.70 -5.19
CA MET A 18 -12.59 3.24 -5.91
C MET A 18 -13.50 2.41 -5.00
N GLU A 19 -12.94 1.48 -4.22
CA GLU A 19 -13.70 0.68 -3.23
C GLU A 19 -14.36 1.55 -2.16
N VAL A 20 -13.67 2.59 -1.67
CA VAL A 20 -14.25 3.56 -0.72
C VAL A 20 -15.42 4.31 -1.34
N LEU A 21 -15.25 4.84 -2.56
CA LEU A 21 -16.30 5.57 -3.26
C LEU A 21 -17.50 4.68 -3.62
N ALA A 22 -17.25 3.45 -4.08
CA ALA A 22 -18.31 2.50 -4.39
C ALA A 22 -19.13 2.10 -3.16
N LYS A 23 -18.47 1.96 -2.00
CA LYS A 23 -19.13 1.50 -0.77
C LYS A 23 -19.76 2.62 0.07
N TYR A 24 -19.13 3.79 0.10
CA TYR A 24 -19.45 4.85 1.04
C TYR A 24 -19.78 6.20 0.37
N GLY A 25 -19.49 6.35 -0.92
CA GLY A 25 -19.79 7.58 -1.67
C GLY A 25 -21.27 7.74 -1.94
N THR A 26 -21.73 9.00 -2.03
CA THR A 26 -23.06 9.32 -2.54
C THR A 26 -23.13 9.09 -4.05
N PRO A 27 -24.34 9.00 -4.66
CA PRO A 27 -24.46 8.89 -6.11
C PRO A 27 -23.70 10.00 -6.86
N GLU A 28 -23.76 11.24 -6.36
CA GLU A 28 -23.08 12.40 -6.97
C GLU A 28 -21.56 12.27 -6.85
N GLN A 29 -21.05 11.80 -5.70
CA GLN A 29 -19.62 11.54 -5.52
C GLN A 29 -19.14 10.39 -6.41
N GLN A 30 -19.98 9.38 -6.65
CA GLN A 30 -19.66 8.26 -7.54
C GLN A 30 -19.62 8.72 -9.00
N GLU A 31 -20.62 9.44 -9.46
CA GLU A 31 -20.64 10.02 -10.82
C GLU A 31 -19.43 10.92 -11.06
N GLN A 32 -19.14 11.81 -10.12
CA GLN A 32 -18.07 12.79 -10.27
C GLN A 32 -16.67 12.19 -10.22
N TRP A 33 -16.43 11.17 -9.36
CA TRP A 33 -15.09 10.69 -9.06
C TRP A 33 -14.86 9.21 -9.34
N LEU A 34 -15.82 8.33 -9.01
CA LEU A 34 -15.65 6.89 -9.19
C LEU A 34 -15.67 6.51 -10.67
N GLU A 35 -16.61 7.01 -11.45
CA GLU A 35 -16.74 6.68 -12.87
C GLU A 35 -15.48 7.03 -13.67
N PRO A 36 -14.91 8.26 -13.59
CA PRO A 36 -13.68 8.57 -14.31
C PRO A 36 -12.44 7.84 -13.73
N LEU A 37 -12.43 7.44 -12.45
CA LEU A 37 -11.40 6.57 -11.90
C LEU A 37 -11.48 5.17 -12.50
N LEU A 38 -12.67 4.58 -12.60
CA LEU A 38 -12.90 3.28 -13.22
C LEU A 38 -12.54 3.28 -14.71
N ALA A 39 -12.85 4.36 -15.42
CA ALA A 39 -12.45 4.57 -16.82
C ALA A 39 -10.92 4.79 -16.98
N GLY A 40 -10.19 5.06 -15.90
CA GLY A 40 -8.77 5.36 -15.94
C GLY A 40 -8.41 6.74 -16.48
N GLU A 41 -9.39 7.62 -16.61
CA GLU A 41 -9.24 9.00 -17.09
C GLU A 41 -8.48 9.86 -16.07
N ILE A 42 -8.79 9.68 -14.80
CA ILE A 42 -8.13 10.35 -13.69
C ILE A 42 -7.42 9.35 -12.77
N ARG A 43 -6.63 9.87 -11.85
CA ARG A 43 -6.02 9.16 -10.74
C ARG A 43 -6.39 9.82 -9.42
N SER A 44 -6.19 9.09 -8.35
CA SER A 44 -6.49 9.53 -6.99
C SER A 44 -5.31 9.33 -6.05
N ALA A 45 -5.39 9.96 -4.88
CA ALA A 45 -4.46 9.74 -3.79
C ALA A 45 -5.19 9.52 -2.48
N TYR A 46 -4.53 8.90 -1.50
CA TYR A 46 -5.04 8.76 -0.14
C TYR A 46 -4.07 9.44 0.83
N ALA A 47 -4.50 10.57 1.38
CA ALA A 47 -3.69 11.41 2.25
C ALA A 47 -4.02 11.13 3.73
N MET A 48 -3.31 10.16 4.31
CA MET A 48 -3.52 9.73 5.70
C MET A 48 -2.33 10.07 6.59
N THR A 49 -1.14 9.61 6.21
CA THR A 49 0.08 9.66 7.02
C THR A 49 0.57 11.10 7.23
N GLU A 50 1.09 11.39 8.43
CA GLU A 50 1.60 12.70 8.84
C GLU A 50 3.04 12.60 9.33
N PRO A 51 3.88 13.62 9.08
CA PRO A 51 5.29 13.57 9.49
C PRO A 51 5.51 13.76 10.99
N GLN A 52 4.61 14.45 11.69
CA GLN A 52 4.78 14.83 13.09
C GLN A 52 4.29 13.78 14.09
N VAL A 53 3.48 12.80 13.66
CA VAL A 53 2.89 11.78 14.53
C VAL A 53 3.13 10.36 14.01
N ALA A 54 3.09 9.38 14.91
CA ALA A 54 3.16 7.96 14.55
C ALA A 54 1.83 7.52 13.90
N SER A 55 1.70 7.71 12.59
CA SER A 55 0.47 7.47 11.83
C SER A 55 0.11 5.98 11.66
N SER A 56 0.97 5.05 12.08
CA SER A 56 0.62 3.64 12.23
C SER A 56 -0.50 3.43 13.27
N ASP A 57 -0.64 4.32 14.22
CA ASP A 57 -1.87 4.51 14.99
C ASP A 57 -2.74 5.56 14.31
N ALA A 58 -3.72 5.11 13.54
CA ALA A 58 -4.64 5.98 12.80
C ALA A 58 -5.46 6.94 13.68
N THR A 59 -5.42 6.77 14.98
CA THR A 59 -6.11 7.66 15.95
C THR A 59 -5.24 8.82 16.44
N ASN A 60 -3.98 8.92 15.96
CA ASN A 60 -3.04 10.00 16.29
C ASN A 60 -2.99 11.12 15.24
N LEU A 61 -3.75 11.03 14.16
CA LEU A 61 -3.72 12.04 13.10
C LEU A 61 -4.20 13.40 13.61
N GLU A 62 -3.49 14.45 13.23
CA GLU A 62 -3.68 15.82 13.74
C GLU A 62 -4.13 16.83 12.68
N LEU A 63 -4.07 16.51 11.36
CA LEU A 63 -4.61 17.40 10.34
C LEU A 63 -6.08 17.72 10.69
N GLU A 64 -6.38 18.99 10.91
CA GLU A 64 -7.73 19.44 11.27
C GLU A 64 -8.68 19.43 10.08
N ILE A 65 -9.93 19.01 10.31
CA ILE A 65 -11.08 19.18 9.42
C ILE A 65 -12.16 19.89 10.23
N LYS A 66 -12.25 21.21 10.09
CA LYS A 66 -13.17 22.03 10.85
C LYS A 66 -14.33 22.53 9.99
N ARG A 67 -15.56 22.34 10.44
CA ARG A 67 -16.74 22.86 9.76
C ARG A 67 -16.84 24.38 9.92
N ASP A 68 -17.09 25.08 8.81
CA ASP A 68 -17.32 26.52 8.72
C ASP A 68 -18.49 26.79 7.78
N GLY A 69 -19.69 26.88 8.32
CA GLY A 69 -20.93 27.01 7.53
C GLY A 69 -21.18 25.79 6.64
N ASP A 70 -21.21 26.02 5.33
CA ASP A 70 -21.43 25.00 4.29
C ASP A 70 -20.13 24.42 3.72
N GLU A 71 -19.01 24.72 4.37
CA GLU A 71 -17.69 24.21 3.97
C GLU A 71 -16.99 23.51 5.15
N TYR A 72 -15.98 22.69 4.81
CA TYR A 72 -14.93 22.27 5.73
C TYR A 72 -13.63 22.96 5.38
N VAL A 73 -12.91 23.38 6.42
CA VAL A 73 -11.57 23.98 6.34
C VAL A 73 -10.56 22.97 6.83
N LEU A 74 -9.55 22.67 6.00
CA LEU A 74 -8.49 21.71 6.33
C LEU A 74 -7.17 22.45 6.56
N ASN A 75 -6.52 22.14 7.69
CA ASN A 75 -5.20 22.66 8.06
C ASN A 75 -4.30 21.56 8.58
N GLY A 76 -3.09 21.44 8.06
CA GLY A 76 -2.12 20.46 8.51
C GLY A 76 -1.21 19.96 7.42
N ARG A 77 -0.48 18.87 7.70
CA ARG A 77 0.52 18.31 6.80
C ARG A 77 0.30 16.82 6.59
N LYS A 78 0.47 16.37 5.34
CA LYS A 78 0.40 14.96 4.95
C LYS A 78 1.64 14.59 4.17
N TRP A 79 2.15 13.38 4.36
CA TRP A 79 3.24 12.84 3.56
C TRP A 79 2.99 11.38 3.18
N TRP A 80 3.88 10.80 2.40
CA TRP A 80 3.69 9.47 1.80
C TRP A 80 2.36 9.35 1.07
N THR A 81 1.93 10.47 0.46
CA THR A 81 0.69 10.52 -0.32
C THR A 81 0.97 10.02 -1.72
N THR A 82 0.79 8.71 -1.89
CA THR A 82 1.07 8.01 -3.15
C THR A 82 0.19 8.53 -4.28
N ASN A 83 0.74 8.61 -5.49
CA ASN A 83 0.08 9.05 -6.73
C ASN A 83 -0.14 10.58 -6.86
N ALA A 84 0.01 11.33 -5.80
CA ALA A 84 -0.41 12.74 -5.78
C ALA A 84 0.51 13.69 -6.58
N VAL A 85 1.67 13.22 -7.04
CA VAL A 85 2.62 14.04 -7.85
C VAL A 85 2.23 14.07 -9.33
N GLN A 86 1.56 13.03 -9.82
CA GLN A 86 1.24 12.94 -11.24
C GLN A 86 0.09 13.88 -11.66
N GLY A 87 0.18 14.45 -12.86
CA GLY A 87 -0.80 15.42 -13.37
C GLY A 87 -2.23 14.88 -13.55
N ARG A 88 -2.40 13.54 -13.63
CA ARG A 88 -3.71 12.90 -13.70
C ARG A 88 -4.37 12.70 -12.32
N CYS A 89 -3.67 12.91 -11.21
CA CYS A 89 -4.28 12.89 -9.89
C CYS A 89 -5.22 14.10 -9.75
N LYS A 90 -6.51 13.85 -9.71
CA LYS A 90 -7.54 14.92 -9.64
C LYS A 90 -8.25 14.98 -8.29
N ILE A 91 -8.19 13.90 -7.53
CA ILE A 91 -8.88 13.81 -6.25
C ILE A 91 -7.99 13.17 -5.17
N MET A 92 -8.02 13.72 -3.97
CA MET A 92 -7.41 13.14 -2.78
C MET A 92 -8.51 12.79 -1.76
N LEU A 93 -8.44 11.60 -1.20
CA LEU A 93 -9.20 11.23 -0.01
C LEU A 93 -8.33 11.59 1.20
N VAL A 94 -8.72 12.62 1.94
CA VAL A 94 -7.94 13.15 3.07
C VAL A 94 -8.58 12.71 4.38
N MET A 95 -7.80 11.99 5.22
CA MET A 95 -8.23 11.63 6.57
C MET A 95 -7.66 12.63 7.58
N GLY A 96 -8.52 13.19 8.43
CA GLY A 96 -8.12 14.17 9.44
C GLY A 96 -9.02 14.18 10.67
N LEU A 97 -8.60 14.94 11.69
CA LEU A 97 -9.28 15.11 12.96
C LEU A 97 -10.45 16.09 12.81
N SER A 98 -11.67 15.61 12.97
CA SER A 98 -12.89 16.44 12.85
C SER A 98 -13.56 16.71 14.22
N ASN A 99 -13.40 15.79 15.18
CA ASN A 99 -13.98 15.97 16.51
C ASN A 99 -13.07 15.35 17.59
N PRO A 100 -12.20 16.14 18.24
CA PRO A 100 -11.28 15.65 19.27
C PRO A 100 -11.96 15.10 20.52
N ASP A 101 -13.19 15.54 20.82
CA ASP A 101 -13.94 15.14 22.01
C ASP A 101 -14.74 13.86 21.84
N ALA A 102 -14.85 13.37 20.60
CA ALA A 102 -15.55 12.13 20.30
C ALA A 102 -14.77 10.89 20.83
N PRO A 103 -15.44 9.72 20.98
CA PRO A 103 -14.75 8.48 21.28
C PRO A 103 -13.62 8.21 20.29
N ARG A 104 -12.52 7.60 20.75
CA ARG A 104 -11.24 7.43 20.03
C ARG A 104 -11.38 7.10 18.54
N HIS A 105 -12.23 6.14 18.17
CA HIS A 105 -12.41 5.70 16.79
C HIS A 105 -13.44 6.52 15.98
N ARG A 106 -13.98 7.58 16.58
CA ARG A 106 -14.96 8.50 15.97
C ARG A 106 -14.45 9.93 15.85
N ARG A 107 -13.18 10.17 16.15
CA ARG A 107 -12.56 11.50 16.09
C ARG A 107 -12.23 11.96 14.68
N HIS A 108 -11.99 11.01 13.78
CA HIS A 108 -11.48 11.28 12.44
C HIS A 108 -12.55 11.10 11.37
N SER A 109 -12.46 11.90 10.34
CA SER A 109 -13.30 11.84 9.15
C SER A 109 -12.46 11.67 7.89
N THR A 110 -13.08 11.23 6.79
CA THR A 110 -12.46 11.19 5.46
C THR A 110 -13.25 12.09 4.52
N ILE A 111 -12.56 13.01 3.85
CA ILE A 111 -13.18 14.00 2.98
C ILE A 111 -12.51 14.02 1.61
N LEU A 112 -13.31 14.25 0.56
CA LEU A 112 -12.86 14.41 -0.82
C LEU A 112 -12.30 15.81 -1.03
N VAL A 113 -11.04 15.91 -1.45
CA VAL A 113 -10.38 17.18 -1.73
C VAL A 113 -9.84 17.16 -3.15
N PRO A 114 -10.43 17.94 -4.09
CA PRO A 114 -9.87 18.09 -5.43
C PRO A 114 -8.41 18.54 -5.34
N ARG A 115 -7.53 17.92 -6.17
CA ARG A 115 -6.08 18.12 -6.06
C ARG A 115 -5.64 19.58 -6.24
N ASP A 116 -6.40 20.33 -7.05
CA ASP A 116 -6.08 21.69 -7.41
C ASP A 116 -6.81 22.73 -6.52
N THR A 117 -7.39 22.31 -5.38
CA THR A 117 -8.04 23.21 -4.41
C THR A 117 -7.04 24.23 -3.88
N PRO A 118 -7.38 25.53 -3.84
CA PRO A 118 -6.52 26.56 -3.24
C PRO A 118 -6.10 26.21 -1.82
N GLY A 119 -4.85 26.53 -1.46
CA GLY A 119 -4.29 26.23 -0.14
C GLY A 119 -3.52 24.91 -0.07
N ILE A 120 -3.62 24.03 -1.08
CA ILE A 120 -2.81 22.81 -1.17
C ILE A 120 -1.45 23.14 -1.78
N LYS A 121 -0.39 22.90 -1.01
CA LYS A 121 0.99 23.13 -1.44
C LYS A 121 1.76 21.79 -1.48
N LEU A 122 2.32 21.46 -2.64
CA LEU A 122 3.31 20.39 -2.74
C LEU A 122 4.60 20.88 -2.09
N VAL A 123 4.98 20.28 -0.96
CA VAL A 123 6.23 20.61 -0.26
C VAL A 123 7.40 19.99 -1.00
N ARG A 124 7.34 18.68 -1.26
CA ARG A 124 8.35 17.93 -2.03
C ARG A 124 7.83 16.57 -2.46
N PRO A 125 8.34 16.02 -3.56
CA PRO A 125 8.26 14.58 -3.81
C PRO A 125 9.18 13.83 -2.84
N LEU A 126 8.77 12.65 -2.41
CA LEU A 126 9.55 11.74 -1.58
C LEU A 126 10.15 10.62 -2.44
N ARG A 127 11.29 10.11 -2.01
CA ARG A 127 12.00 9.03 -2.69
C ARG A 127 12.06 7.79 -1.80
N VAL A 128 11.85 6.62 -2.39
CA VAL A 128 12.05 5.34 -1.74
C VAL A 128 13.42 4.81 -2.14
N PHE A 129 14.36 4.67 -1.19
CA PHE A 129 15.77 4.34 -1.47
C PHE A 129 16.38 5.24 -2.56
N ASP A 130 16.16 6.55 -2.42
CA ASP A 130 16.61 7.59 -3.36
C ASP A 130 16.05 7.49 -4.80
N ASN A 131 15.08 6.60 -5.04
CA ASN A 131 14.38 6.47 -6.30
C ASN A 131 12.94 6.98 -6.21
N PHE A 132 12.44 7.57 -7.30
CA PHE A 132 11.01 7.86 -7.40
C PHE A 132 10.23 6.56 -7.53
N HIS A 133 9.30 6.35 -6.62
CA HIS A 133 8.39 5.21 -6.68
C HIS A 133 7.38 5.46 -7.82
N SER A 134 7.42 4.60 -8.80
CA SER A 134 6.59 4.71 -10.01
C SER A 134 5.21 4.05 -9.79
N PRO A 135 4.17 4.47 -10.51
CA PRO A 135 4.18 5.54 -11.53
C PRO A 135 3.87 6.94 -11.00
N GLY A 136 3.28 7.07 -9.83
CA GLY A 136 2.73 8.34 -9.33
C GLY A 136 3.57 9.05 -8.28
N GLY A 137 4.66 8.41 -7.81
CA GLY A 137 5.51 8.94 -6.75
C GLY A 137 4.81 9.05 -5.38
N GLU A 138 5.60 9.38 -4.38
CA GLU A 138 5.15 9.73 -3.04
C GLU A 138 5.33 11.23 -2.83
N ALA A 139 4.48 11.87 -2.04
CA ALA A 139 4.59 13.32 -1.84
C ALA A 139 4.30 13.74 -0.40
N GLU A 140 4.87 14.90 -0.05
CA GLU A 140 4.54 15.67 1.13
C GLU A 140 3.75 16.92 0.72
N PHE A 141 2.62 17.13 1.40
CA PHE A 141 1.72 18.25 1.18
C PHE A 141 1.46 19.03 2.46
N LEU A 142 1.34 20.34 2.28
CA LEU A 142 0.82 21.27 3.29
C LEU A 142 -0.57 21.72 2.85
N PHE A 143 -1.51 21.70 3.79
CA PHE A 143 -2.87 22.19 3.66
C PHE A 143 -2.98 23.46 4.53
N GLU A 144 -3.26 24.59 3.90
CA GLU A 144 -3.41 25.90 4.56
C GLU A 144 -4.75 26.51 4.15
N ASP A 145 -5.70 26.51 5.07
CA ASP A 145 -7.07 27.00 4.87
C ASP A 145 -7.73 26.42 3.61
N VAL A 146 -7.52 25.13 3.36
CA VAL A 146 -8.10 24.42 2.23
C VAL A 146 -9.59 24.24 2.45
N ARG A 147 -10.43 24.86 1.60
CA ARG A 147 -11.87 24.85 1.73
C ARG A 147 -12.53 23.93 0.72
N VAL A 148 -13.43 23.09 1.20
CA VAL A 148 -14.24 22.20 0.37
C VAL A 148 -15.68 22.15 0.87
N PRO A 149 -16.67 21.95 0.00
CA PRO A 149 -18.09 21.87 0.38
C PRO A 149 -18.35 20.73 1.38
N VAL A 150 -19.36 20.90 2.24
CA VAL A 150 -19.79 19.86 3.21
C VAL A 150 -20.18 18.56 2.51
N THR A 151 -20.65 18.63 1.26
CA THR A 151 -21.01 17.48 0.43
C THR A 151 -19.83 16.59 0.05
N ASN A 152 -18.59 17.04 0.26
CA ASN A 152 -17.38 16.26 0.02
C ASN A 152 -17.07 15.28 1.16
N MET A 153 -17.76 15.33 2.30
CA MET A 153 -17.61 14.39 3.39
C MET A 153 -18.08 12.99 2.97
N ILE A 154 -17.23 11.98 3.13
CA ILE A 154 -17.58 10.60 2.80
C ILE A 154 -18.29 9.96 3.99
N LYS A 155 -19.49 9.40 3.77
CA LYS A 155 -20.33 8.72 4.76
C LYS A 155 -20.81 9.60 5.92
N GLY A 156 -20.03 10.59 6.34
CA GLY A 156 -20.33 11.48 7.45
C GLY A 156 -19.16 11.64 8.45
N GLU A 157 -19.29 12.59 9.35
CA GLU A 157 -18.27 12.87 10.37
C GLU A 157 -18.05 11.67 11.30
N GLY A 158 -16.80 11.50 11.73
CA GLY A 158 -16.37 10.42 12.62
C GLY A 158 -16.31 9.04 12.00
N CYS A 159 -16.46 8.91 10.69
CA CYS A 159 -16.39 7.62 9.97
C CYS A 159 -15.01 7.32 9.37
N GLY A 160 -14.02 8.20 9.54
CA GLY A 160 -12.69 8.06 8.91
C GLY A 160 -11.96 6.79 9.30
N PHE A 161 -12.01 6.38 10.56
CA PHE A 161 -11.37 5.14 11.02
C PHE A 161 -12.02 3.89 10.39
N GLU A 162 -13.35 3.83 10.32
CA GLU A 162 -14.07 2.74 9.67
C GLU A 162 -13.74 2.64 8.18
N ILE A 163 -13.73 3.79 7.48
CA ILE A 163 -13.37 3.87 6.06
C ILE A 163 -11.94 3.39 5.83
N ALA A 164 -10.98 3.85 6.64
CA ALA A 164 -9.59 3.45 6.55
C ALA A 164 -9.40 1.94 6.74
N GLN A 165 -10.04 1.33 7.73
CA GLN A 165 -9.96 -0.12 7.97
C GLN A 165 -10.61 -0.92 6.82
N GLY A 166 -11.77 -0.48 6.33
CA GLY A 166 -12.44 -1.12 5.20
C GLY A 166 -11.65 -1.07 3.90
N ARG A 167 -10.87 0.01 3.68
CA ARG A 167 -9.99 0.19 2.52
C ARG A 167 -8.71 -0.66 2.60
N LEU A 168 -8.05 -0.66 3.75
CA LEU A 168 -6.74 -1.28 3.92
C LEU A 168 -6.80 -2.81 3.95
N GLY A 169 -7.90 -3.41 4.41
CA GLY A 169 -8.06 -4.86 4.48
C GLY A 169 -7.82 -5.56 3.14
N PRO A 170 -8.66 -5.32 2.12
CA PRO A 170 -8.51 -5.91 0.79
C PRO A 170 -7.20 -5.52 0.09
N GLY A 171 -6.72 -4.30 0.29
CA GLY A 171 -5.46 -3.82 -0.29
C GLY A 171 -4.25 -4.69 0.08
N ARG A 172 -4.22 -5.23 1.29
CA ARG A 172 -3.13 -6.08 1.77
C ARG A 172 -2.98 -7.39 1.02
N PHE A 173 -4.08 -8.02 0.58
CA PHE A 173 -4.02 -9.23 -0.27
C PHE A 173 -3.44 -8.94 -1.65
N GLN A 174 -3.83 -7.81 -2.24
CA GLN A 174 -3.31 -7.40 -3.53
C GLN A 174 -1.78 -7.20 -3.47
N TYR A 175 -1.29 -6.53 -2.44
CA TYR A 175 0.14 -6.38 -2.23
C TYR A 175 0.84 -7.72 -2.05
N ALA A 176 0.28 -8.62 -1.24
CA ALA A 176 0.84 -9.95 -1.03
C ALA A 176 0.99 -10.72 -2.34
N MET A 177 -0.06 -10.78 -3.17
CA MET A 177 -0.01 -11.49 -4.45
C MET A 177 0.91 -10.79 -5.47
N THR A 178 0.99 -9.46 -5.45
CA THR A 178 1.97 -8.71 -6.26
C THR A 178 3.40 -9.09 -5.91
N LEU A 179 3.69 -9.20 -4.61
CA LEU A 179 5.02 -9.59 -4.13
C LEU A 179 5.35 -11.05 -4.44
N VAL A 180 4.36 -11.95 -4.39
CA VAL A 180 4.51 -13.34 -4.88
C VAL A 180 4.89 -13.36 -6.36
N GLY A 181 4.20 -12.60 -7.20
CA GLY A 181 4.52 -12.50 -8.64
C GLY A 181 5.88 -11.86 -8.91
N ALA A 182 6.26 -10.84 -8.14
CA ALA A 182 7.57 -10.20 -8.25
C ALA A 182 8.72 -11.15 -7.82
N ALA A 183 8.54 -11.88 -6.74
CA ALA A 183 9.50 -12.89 -6.27
C ALA A 183 9.63 -14.04 -7.28
N GLN A 184 8.51 -14.51 -7.85
CA GLN A 184 8.51 -15.50 -8.91
C GLN A 184 9.36 -15.04 -10.11
N ARG A 185 9.23 -13.76 -10.51
CA ARG A 185 10.05 -13.22 -11.59
C ARG A 185 11.53 -13.14 -11.23
N CYS A 186 11.87 -12.81 -9.99
CA CYS A 186 13.26 -12.86 -9.52
C CYS A 186 13.83 -14.29 -9.57
N LEU A 187 13.05 -15.29 -9.17
CA LEU A 187 13.45 -16.71 -9.26
C LEU A 187 13.68 -17.15 -10.71
N GLU A 188 12.81 -16.78 -11.64
CA GLU A 188 12.98 -17.09 -13.09
C GLU A 188 14.28 -16.49 -13.62
N LEU A 189 14.53 -15.21 -13.32
CA LEU A 189 15.76 -14.53 -13.71
C LEU A 189 17.00 -15.18 -13.08
N MET A 190 16.92 -15.55 -11.80
CA MET A 190 18.00 -16.24 -11.09
C MET A 190 18.33 -17.59 -11.76
N CYS A 191 17.32 -18.38 -12.12
CA CYS A 191 17.51 -19.66 -12.84
C CYS A 191 18.15 -19.46 -14.22
N ALA A 192 17.63 -18.52 -15.00
CA ALA A 192 18.19 -18.20 -16.33
C ALA A 192 19.66 -17.75 -16.21
N ARG A 193 19.95 -16.85 -15.25
CA ARG A 193 21.33 -16.39 -14.99
C ARG A 193 22.24 -17.54 -14.59
N ALA A 194 21.76 -18.44 -13.73
CA ALA A 194 22.55 -19.58 -13.26
C ALA A 194 22.91 -20.55 -14.40
N GLU A 195 22.04 -20.74 -15.38
CA GLU A 195 22.30 -21.56 -16.57
C GLU A 195 23.21 -20.88 -17.61
N ASP A 196 23.15 -19.56 -17.70
CA ASP A 196 23.94 -18.81 -18.69
C ASP A 196 25.36 -18.48 -18.20
N ARG A 197 25.54 -18.15 -16.92
CA ARG A 197 26.81 -17.66 -16.38
C ARG A 197 27.76 -18.75 -16.01
N VAL A 198 28.97 -18.69 -16.59
CA VAL A 198 30.13 -19.55 -16.21
C VAL A 198 31.06 -18.78 -15.29
N ALA A 199 31.44 -19.41 -14.16
CA ALA A 199 32.43 -18.88 -13.22
C ALA A 199 33.28 -20.04 -12.68
N PHE A 200 34.59 -19.84 -12.62
CA PHE A 200 35.53 -20.88 -12.17
C PHE A 200 35.41 -22.20 -12.97
N GLY A 201 35.25 -22.08 -14.29
CA GLY A 201 35.23 -23.21 -15.22
C GLY A 201 33.92 -23.96 -15.38
N GLU A 202 32.84 -23.59 -14.62
CA GLU A 202 31.54 -24.25 -14.71
C GLU A 202 30.36 -23.27 -14.58
N LYS A 203 29.17 -23.69 -15.02
CA LYS A 203 27.94 -22.90 -14.88
C LYS A 203 27.61 -22.68 -13.40
N LEU A 204 27.04 -21.51 -13.08
CA LEU A 204 26.57 -21.23 -11.71
C LEU A 204 25.51 -22.23 -11.24
N SER A 205 24.70 -22.77 -12.15
CA SER A 205 23.70 -23.81 -11.85
C SER A 205 24.28 -25.13 -11.32
N LYS A 206 25.59 -25.34 -11.49
CA LYS A 206 26.32 -26.49 -10.91
C LYS A 206 26.86 -26.24 -9.51
N LYS A 207 26.83 -24.98 -9.03
CA LYS A 207 27.28 -24.63 -7.70
C LYS A 207 26.20 -24.97 -6.68
N THR A 208 26.51 -25.79 -5.68
CA THR A 208 25.56 -26.23 -4.64
C THR A 208 24.93 -25.07 -3.89
N SER A 209 25.68 -24.00 -3.61
CA SER A 209 25.15 -22.80 -2.96
C SER A 209 24.05 -22.14 -3.79
N VAL A 210 24.23 -22.03 -5.12
CA VAL A 210 23.21 -21.45 -6.02
C VAL A 210 21.98 -22.35 -6.09
N GLN A 211 22.16 -23.67 -6.16
CA GLN A 211 21.06 -24.63 -6.14
C GLN A 211 20.24 -24.52 -4.85
N HIS A 212 20.87 -24.36 -3.70
CA HIS A 212 20.20 -24.18 -2.42
C HIS A 212 19.37 -22.89 -2.40
N GLU A 213 19.90 -21.77 -2.90
CA GLU A 213 19.14 -20.51 -2.94
C GLU A 213 17.94 -20.57 -3.90
N ILE A 214 18.06 -21.26 -5.03
CA ILE A 214 16.94 -21.53 -5.96
C ILE A 214 15.86 -22.36 -5.25
N ALA A 215 16.25 -23.46 -4.57
CA ALA A 215 15.31 -24.34 -3.88
C ALA A 215 14.59 -23.62 -2.73
N ARG A 216 15.32 -22.90 -1.87
CA ARG A 216 14.73 -22.09 -0.80
C ARG A 216 13.73 -21.06 -1.34
N SER A 217 14.13 -20.34 -2.40
CA SER A 217 13.27 -19.33 -3.01
C SER A 217 11.97 -19.94 -3.56
N ARG A 218 12.03 -21.12 -4.16
CA ARG A 218 10.85 -21.84 -4.62
C ARG A 218 9.91 -22.23 -3.47
N CYS A 219 10.46 -22.77 -2.38
CA CYS A 219 9.68 -23.11 -1.19
C CYS A 219 9.00 -21.88 -0.58
N ASP A 220 9.75 -20.79 -0.37
CA ASP A 220 9.25 -19.55 0.24
C ASP A 220 8.11 -18.95 -0.59
N ILE A 221 8.24 -18.94 -1.92
CA ILE A 221 7.22 -18.43 -2.84
C ILE A 221 5.94 -19.26 -2.77
N GLU A 222 6.02 -20.58 -2.81
CA GLU A 222 4.84 -21.44 -2.79
C GLU A 222 4.11 -21.41 -1.44
N GLN A 223 4.83 -21.39 -0.32
CA GLN A 223 4.24 -21.21 1.01
C GLN A 223 3.46 -19.89 1.09
N CYS A 224 4.06 -18.79 0.62
CA CYS A 224 3.42 -17.49 0.62
C CYS A 224 2.20 -17.43 -0.32
N ARG A 225 2.30 -18.05 -1.50
CA ARG A 225 1.21 -18.15 -2.47
C ARG A 225 0.00 -18.87 -1.87
N LEU A 226 0.21 -20.05 -1.30
CA LEU A 226 -0.85 -20.84 -0.69
C LEU A 226 -1.51 -20.12 0.48
N LEU A 227 -0.72 -19.50 1.36
CA LEU A 227 -1.24 -18.69 2.46
C LEU A 227 -2.10 -17.52 1.94
N THR A 228 -1.66 -16.83 0.87
CA THR A 228 -2.39 -15.70 0.29
C THR A 228 -3.70 -16.15 -0.36
N MET A 229 -3.71 -17.29 -1.04
CA MET A 229 -4.93 -17.86 -1.64
C MET A 229 -5.93 -18.29 -0.55
N GLN A 230 -5.46 -18.97 0.49
CA GLN A 230 -6.31 -19.35 1.63
C GLN A 230 -6.90 -18.11 2.33
N ALA A 231 -6.09 -17.08 2.50
CA ALA A 231 -6.53 -15.82 3.09
C ALA A 231 -7.65 -15.16 2.26
N ALA A 232 -7.55 -15.19 0.92
CA ALA A 232 -8.58 -14.69 0.02
C ALA A 232 -9.87 -15.49 0.11
N GLU A 233 -9.78 -16.82 0.12
CA GLU A 233 -10.94 -17.72 0.28
C GLU A 233 -11.70 -17.46 1.59
N ILE A 234 -10.96 -17.29 2.70
CA ILE A 234 -11.57 -16.97 4.00
C ILE A 234 -12.22 -15.58 3.96
N MET A 235 -11.59 -14.61 3.28
CA MET A 235 -12.20 -13.28 3.10
C MET A 235 -13.54 -13.37 2.36
N ASP A 236 -13.62 -14.16 1.29
CA ASP A 236 -14.84 -14.33 0.51
C ASP A 236 -15.94 -15.03 1.33
N ARG A 237 -15.58 -15.99 2.17
CA ARG A 237 -16.53 -16.75 2.97
C ARG A 237 -16.96 -16.05 4.25
N GLU A 238 -16.03 -15.41 4.97
CA GLU A 238 -16.24 -14.89 6.34
C GLU A 238 -16.13 -13.38 6.44
N GLY A 239 -15.77 -12.72 5.34
CA GLY A 239 -15.56 -11.28 5.28
C GLY A 239 -14.28 -10.82 6.01
N VAL A 240 -14.08 -9.49 6.07
CA VAL A 240 -12.87 -8.86 6.63
C VAL A 240 -12.62 -9.30 8.08
N LYS A 241 -13.66 -9.45 8.89
CA LYS A 241 -13.52 -9.78 10.31
C LYS A 241 -13.00 -11.20 10.53
N GLY A 242 -13.50 -12.17 9.80
CA GLY A 242 -13.03 -13.56 9.85
C GLY A 242 -11.62 -13.71 9.27
N ALA A 243 -11.31 -12.97 8.21
CA ALA A 243 -10.01 -13.01 7.57
C ALA A 243 -8.91 -12.23 8.30
N MET A 244 -9.20 -11.52 9.39
CA MET A 244 -8.24 -10.63 10.05
C MET A 244 -6.91 -11.29 10.48
N PRO A 245 -6.88 -12.52 11.05
CA PRO A 245 -5.63 -13.22 11.32
C PRO A 245 -4.80 -13.44 10.06
N TYR A 246 -5.44 -13.89 8.98
CA TYR A 246 -4.81 -14.18 7.70
C TYR A 246 -4.31 -12.92 7.00
N ILE A 247 -5.05 -11.79 7.09
CA ILE A 247 -4.60 -10.48 6.63
C ILE A 247 -3.27 -10.10 7.31
N SER A 248 -3.17 -10.31 8.62
CA SER A 248 -1.93 -10.04 9.36
C SER A 248 -0.81 -10.98 8.93
N MET A 249 -1.07 -12.29 8.79
CA MET A 249 -0.08 -13.27 8.35
C MET A 249 0.50 -12.94 6.98
N VAL A 250 -0.35 -12.71 5.96
CA VAL A 250 0.13 -12.43 4.59
C VAL A 250 0.91 -11.11 4.52
N LYS A 251 0.52 -10.13 5.34
CA LYS A 251 1.21 -8.83 5.38
C LYS A 251 2.60 -8.92 6.03
N ILE A 252 2.80 -9.87 6.95
CA ILE A 252 4.12 -10.17 7.54
C ILE A 252 4.95 -11.00 6.55
N VAL A 253 4.37 -12.08 6.02
CA VAL A 253 5.12 -13.11 5.27
C VAL A 253 5.51 -12.63 3.88
N ALA A 254 4.60 -12.02 3.11
CA ALA A 254 4.82 -11.73 1.70
C ALA A 254 5.95 -10.71 1.44
N PRO A 255 6.06 -9.57 2.17
CA PRO A 255 7.17 -8.64 1.98
C PRO A 255 8.52 -9.24 2.37
N ASN A 256 8.58 -9.99 3.47
CA ASN A 256 9.81 -10.65 3.91
C ASN A 256 10.25 -11.72 2.91
N MET A 257 9.34 -12.56 2.41
CA MET A 257 9.61 -13.55 1.38
C MET A 257 10.17 -12.88 0.11
N ALA A 258 9.50 -11.85 -0.41
CA ALA A 258 9.91 -11.19 -1.64
C ALA A 258 11.26 -10.48 -1.49
N GLN A 259 11.54 -9.86 -0.34
CA GLN A 259 12.83 -9.26 -0.04
C GLN A 259 13.94 -10.30 -0.05
N ASN A 260 13.75 -11.44 0.62
CA ASN A 260 14.73 -12.52 0.68
C ASN A 260 15.00 -13.14 -0.69
N VAL A 261 13.96 -13.37 -1.49
CA VAL A 261 14.12 -13.92 -2.86
C VAL A 261 14.84 -12.93 -3.77
N ALA A 262 14.52 -11.62 -3.68
CA ALA A 262 15.23 -10.59 -4.43
C ALA A 262 16.70 -10.49 -4.02
N ASP A 263 17.02 -10.55 -2.73
CA ASP A 263 18.39 -10.55 -2.20
C ASP A 263 19.21 -11.73 -2.75
N ARG A 264 18.67 -12.94 -2.70
CA ARG A 264 19.32 -14.13 -3.26
C ARG A 264 19.54 -13.99 -4.77
N ALA A 265 18.57 -13.44 -5.50
CA ALA A 265 18.72 -13.18 -6.92
C ALA A 265 19.80 -12.15 -7.22
N MET A 266 19.87 -11.05 -6.43
CA MET A 266 20.95 -10.06 -6.53
C MET A 266 22.32 -10.72 -6.37
N GLN A 267 22.48 -11.59 -5.39
CA GLN A 267 23.73 -12.28 -5.13
C GLN A 267 24.16 -13.15 -6.30
N VAL A 268 23.24 -13.89 -6.94
CA VAL A 268 23.53 -14.72 -8.13
C VAL A 268 23.87 -13.87 -9.35
N PHE A 269 23.27 -12.68 -9.49
CA PHE A 269 23.57 -11.74 -10.57
C PHE A 269 24.90 -10.99 -10.38
N GLY A 270 25.37 -10.86 -9.13
CA GLY A 270 26.55 -10.03 -8.79
C GLY A 270 26.28 -8.55 -9.06
N GLY A 271 27.25 -7.81 -9.58
CA GLY A 271 27.15 -6.35 -9.82
C GLY A 271 25.92 -5.96 -10.68
N MET A 272 25.53 -6.81 -11.65
CA MET A 272 24.33 -6.59 -12.46
C MET A 272 23.03 -6.69 -11.63
N GLY A 273 23.05 -7.41 -10.52
CA GLY A 273 21.90 -7.56 -9.62
C GLY A 273 21.57 -6.32 -8.80
N VAL A 274 22.50 -5.35 -8.69
CA VAL A 274 22.34 -4.12 -7.89
C VAL A 274 22.22 -2.86 -8.77
N CYS A 275 22.21 -3.00 -10.10
CA CYS A 275 22.08 -1.86 -11.01
C CYS A 275 20.75 -1.89 -11.78
N GLN A 276 20.49 -0.84 -12.55
CA GLN A 276 19.24 -0.64 -13.30
C GLN A 276 19.04 -1.60 -14.49
N ASP A 277 20.02 -2.42 -14.84
CA ASP A 277 19.94 -3.36 -15.96
C ASP A 277 19.01 -4.54 -15.67
N THR A 278 18.65 -4.73 -14.41
CA THR A 278 17.66 -5.72 -13.99
C THR A 278 16.53 -5.07 -13.15
N LEU A 279 15.40 -5.76 -13.08
CA LEU A 279 14.29 -5.33 -12.21
C LEU A 279 14.51 -5.73 -10.72
N ILE A 280 15.56 -6.51 -10.42
CA ILE A 280 15.76 -7.11 -9.09
C ILE A 280 15.88 -6.04 -7.99
N PRO A 281 16.68 -4.96 -8.17
CA PRO A 281 16.76 -3.89 -7.16
C PRO A 281 15.42 -3.22 -6.89
N GLN A 282 14.57 -3.08 -7.92
CA GLN A 282 13.24 -2.50 -7.77
C GLN A 282 12.33 -3.43 -6.94
N VAL A 283 12.42 -4.75 -7.15
CA VAL A 283 11.66 -5.73 -6.35
C VAL A 283 12.13 -5.70 -4.89
N PHE A 284 13.43 -5.68 -4.65
CA PHE A 284 14.00 -5.56 -3.30
C PHE A 284 13.50 -4.29 -2.60
N THR A 285 13.58 -3.15 -3.27
CA THR A 285 13.12 -1.85 -2.76
C THR A 285 11.63 -1.88 -2.43
N LEU A 286 10.80 -2.39 -3.35
CA LEU A 286 9.35 -2.52 -3.13
C LEU A 286 9.05 -3.44 -1.95
N ALA A 287 9.68 -4.59 -1.88
CA ALA A 287 9.47 -5.55 -0.81
C ALA A 287 9.82 -4.95 0.56
N ARG A 288 10.96 -4.23 0.66
CA ARG A 288 11.36 -3.54 1.88
C ARG A 288 10.40 -2.40 2.26
N PHE A 289 9.94 -1.63 1.28
CA PHE A 289 8.93 -0.59 1.47
C PHE A 289 7.61 -1.17 2.01
N CYS A 290 7.15 -2.30 1.46
CA CYS A 290 5.93 -2.97 1.87
C CYS A 290 5.95 -3.51 3.31
N ARG A 291 7.12 -3.62 3.95
CA ARG A 291 7.23 -3.95 5.38
C ARG A 291 6.85 -2.78 6.30
N ILE A 292 6.71 -1.57 5.73
CA ILE A 292 6.35 -0.34 6.45
C ILE A 292 4.96 0.15 6.02
N ALA A 293 4.70 0.19 4.70
CA ALA A 293 3.43 0.67 4.14
C ALA A 293 2.24 -0.19 4.56
N ASP A 294 1.06 0.40 4.67
CA ASP A 294 -0.21 -0.23 5.09
C ASP A 294 -0.15 -0.93 6.46
N GLY A 295 0.67 -0.41 7.35
CA GLY A 295 0.99 -0.92 8.67
C GLY A 295 2.31 -1.70 8.68
N PRO A 296 3.26 -1.32 9.58
CA PRO A 296 4.54 -2.01 9.70
C PRO A 296 4.38 -3.44 10.24
N ASP A 297 5.43 -4.27 10.03
CA ASP A 297 5.48 -5.66 10.48
C ASP A 297 5.04 -5.79 11.96
N GLU A 298 5.49 -4.88 12.83
CA GLU A 298 5.23 -4.89 14.28
C GLU A 298 3.74 -4.70 14.62
N VAL A 299 3.02 -3.87 13.87
CA VAL A 299 1.57 -3.68 14.05
C VAL A 299 0.82 -4.98 13.74
N HIS A 300 1.19 -5.63 12.63
CA HIS A 300 0.56 -6.90 12.22
C HIS A 300 0.93 -8.05 13.15
N MET A 301 2.19 -8.13 13.59
CA MET A 301 2.66 -9.11 14.58
C MET A 301 1.92 -8.96 15.92
N SER A 302 1.82 -7.73 16.42
CA SER A 302 1.07 -7.44 17.66
C SER A 302 -0.41 -7.79 17.54
N GLN A 303 -1.05 -7.48 16.41
CA GLN A 303 -2.44 -7.82 16.16
C GLN A 303 -2.63 -9.34 16.09
N LEU A 304 -1.80 -10.03 15.32
CA LEU A 304 -1.85 -11.48 15.17
C LEU A 304 -1.68 -12.19 16.52
N ALA A 305 -0.68 -11.77 17.31
CA ALA A 305 -0.45 -12.36 18.63
C ALA A 305 -1.65 -12.21 19.55
N LYS A 306 -2.30 -11.04 19.60
CA LYS A 306 -3.51 -10.81 20.39
C LYS A 306 -4.68 -11.72 19.95
N LEU A 307 -4.87 -11.87 18.64
CA LEU A 307 -5.92 -12.74 18.08
C LEU A 307 -5.65 -14.20 18.42
N THR A 308 -4.40 -14.66 18.28
CA THR A 308 -4.00 -16.04 18.58
C THR A 308 -4.15 -16.37 20.07
N ILE A 309 -3.70 -15.44 20.96
CA ILE A 309 -3.87 -15.62 22.41
C ILE A 309 -5.36 -15.78 22.74
N ARG A 310 -6.20 -14.89 22.23
CA ARG A 310 -7.66 -14.96 22.46
C ARG A 310 -8.29 -16.24 21.93
N GLU A 311 -7.85 -16.71 20.78
CA GLU A 311 -8.35 -17.95 20.17
C GLU A 311 -8.00 -19.19 21.03
N LEU A 312 -6.77 -19.23 21.56
CA LEU A 312 -6.25 -20.39 22.28
C LEU A 312 -6.55 -20.41 23.79
N THR A 313 -6.94 -19.25 24.35
CA THR A 313 -7.19 -19.14 25.82
C THR A 313 -8.66 -18.84 26.17
N GLY A 314 -9.54 -18.61 25.19
CA GLY A 314 -10.97 -18.31 25.35
C GLY A 314 -11.22 -16.83 25.48
#